data_9ac1d0d374025e058b0294d558870751
#
_entry.id   9ac1d0d374025e058b0294d558870751
#
_cell.length_a   1.000
_cell.length_b   1.000
_cell.length_c   1.000
_cell.angle_alpha   90.00
_cell.angle_beta   90.00
_cell.angle_gamma   90.00
#
_symmetry.space_group_name_H-M   'P 1'
#
loop_
_entity.id
_entity.type
_entity.pdbx_description
1 polymer ?
#
loop_
_entity_poly.entity_id
_entity_poly.type
_entity_poly.pdbx_seq_one_letter_code
_entity_poly.pdbx_strand_id
1 'polypeptide(L)'
;MPEKILLVSPASPFAPQSGAQQRTALLHEALETLGSVDVILLEPTSGPSQLSPPKPGILAHGLWQQRPLGIGKYEPDRALNQALRAAGVDLSRYQLIVSRYLNPITKLAIPSGVRTVVDLDDWGYHYTAGSLALAARLKSAYAAWLAKRQLKRFDAFFFVSQRDQSRHPELESAILPNIPFNPPAQPFPQVDSSTLLFVGSLWYPPNREGIDHFLARCWPTIKAAQPQAHLQLVGAAPPAVRRAWEQFPDVSAPGFVDDLGDAYRNAAFTIAPIYSGGGTNIKILESLAYGRACVTTPHCADAFETGLIRGLAVAPDDAAFIHLCIELLSSEQLRNAVVVQCQESLRRTYNKKAFMQQALSLLPLGQRQPQREASATYS
;
A
#
# COMPACT_ATOMS: atom_id res chain seq x y z
N MET A 1 8.46 6.99 -33.64
CA MET A 1 9.28 6.16 -32.75
C MET A 1 8.42 5.81 -31.56
N PRO A 2 8.52 4.59 -31.00
CA PRO A 2 7.78 4.28 -29.78
C PRO A 2 8.17 5.28 -28.70
N GLU A 3 7.20 5.69 -27.90
CA GLU A 3 7.41 6.68 -26.85
C GLU A 3 8.29 6.08 -25.76
N LYS A 4 9.23 6.87 -25.26
CA LYS A 4 10.12 6.46 -24.15
C LYS A 4 9.52 6.88 -22.83
N ILE A 5 9.35 5.91 -21.95
CA ILE A 5 8.74 6.06 -20.64
C ILE A 5 9.76 5.67 -19.58
N LEU A 6 9.82 6.41 -18.48
CA LEU A 6 10.63 6.08 -17.32
C LEU A 6 9.75 5.70 -16.14
N LEU A 7 9.94 4.52 -15.58
CA LEU A 7 9.37 4.11 -14.30
C LEU A 7 10.42 4.27 -13.19
N VAL A 8 10.08 5.07 -12.18
CA VAL A 8 10.93 5.32 -11.00
C VAL A 8 10.28 4.66 -9.79
N SER A 9 10.96 3.76 -9.11
CA SER A 9 10.40 3.01 -7.97
C SER A 9 11.48 2.62 -6.96
N PRO A 10 11.17 2.51 -5.66
CA PRO A 10 12.04 1.85 -4.70
C PRO A 10 11.94 0.31 -4.76
N ALA A 11 10.96 -0.23 -5.48
CA ALA A 11 10.71 -1.67 -5.60
C ALA A 11 10.87 -2.13 -7.05
N SER A 12 11.56 -3.24 -7.28
CA SER A 12 11.71 -3.83 -8.61
C SER A 12 10.35 -4.34 -9.15
N PRO A 13 10.04 -4.10 -10.44
CA PRO A 13 8.88 -4.71 -11.09
C PRO A 13 9.07 -6.20 -11.44
N PHE A 14 10.31 -6.68 -11.39
CA PHE A 14 10.65 -8.03 -11.84
C PHE A 14 10.61 -9.03 -10.69
N ALA A 15 9.98 -10.20 -10.92
CA ALA A 15 9.80 -11.28 -9.96
C ALA A 15 9.23 -10.79 -8.59
N PRO A 16 8.01 -10.22 -8.56
CA PRO A 16 7.45 -9.62 -7.36
C PRO A 16 7.20 -10.66 -6.25
N GLN A 17 7.67 -10.35 -5.05
CA GLN A 17 7.52 -11.17 -3.83
C GLN A 17 6.71 -10.44 -2.73
N SER A 18 6.20 -9.25 -3.04
CA SER A 18 5.41 -8.45 -2.10
C SER A 18 4.37 -7.60 -2.83
N GLY A 19 3.35 -7.13 -2.12
CA GLY A 19 2.32 -6.26 -2.69
C GLY A 19 2.89 -4.98 -3.32
N ALA A 20 3.95 -4.39 -2.72
CA ALA A 20 4.61 -3.22 -3.28
C ALA A 20 5.31 -3.52 -4.62
N GLN A 21 5.98 -4.67 -4.73
CA GLN A 21 6.60 -5.12 -5.97
C GLN A 21 5.56 -5.50 -7.02
N GLN A 22 4.47 -6.17 -6.62
CA GLN A 22 3.35 -6.48 -7.51
C GLN A 22 2.77 -5.21 -8.13
N ARG A 23 2.49 -4.18 -7.31
CA ARG A 23 1.95 -2.92 -7.83
C ARG A 23 2.93 -2.26 -8.81
N THR A 24 4.23 -2.32 -8.54
CA THR A 24 5.25 -1.83 -9.48
C THR A 24 5.26 -2.64 -10.78
N ALA A 25 5.14 -3.97 -10.69
CA ALA A 25 5.07 -4.85 -11.86
C ALA A 25 3.82 -4.57 -12.72
N LEU A 26 2.67 -4.37 -12.09
CA LEU A 26 1.43 -4.03 -12.79
C LEU A 26 1.50 -2.65 -13.48
N LEU A 27 2.10 -1.66 -12.83
CA LEU A 27 2.35 -0.36 -13.46
C LEU A 27 3.34 -0.48 -14.62
N HIS A 28 4.42 -1.25 -14.47
CA HIS A 28 5.36 -1.52 -15.56
C HIS A 28 4.66 -2.16 -16.75
N GLU A 29 3.88 -3.21 -16.53
CA GLU A 29 3.10 -3.88 -17.57
C GLU A 29 2.10 -2.92 -18.27
N ALA A 30 1.44 -2.05 -17.51
CA ALA A 30 0.56 -1.04 -18.10
C ALA A 30 1.34 -0.06 -19.00
N LEU A 31 2.50 0.39 -18.54
CA LEU A 31 3.35 1.32 -19.30
C LEU A 31 3.94 0.68 -20.57
N GLU A 32 4.28 -0.61 -20.55
CA GLU A 32 4.76 -1.35 -21.72
C GLU A 32 3.74 -1.40 -22.87
N THR A 33 2.45 -1.27 -22.55
CA THR A 33 1.40 -1.17 -23.59
C THR A 33 1.42 0.17 -24.35
N LEU A 34 2.07 1.20 -23.76
CA LEU A 34 2.14 2.55 -24.33
C LEU A 34 3.45 2.81 -25.07
N GLY A 35 4.54 2.15 -24.68
CA GLY A 35 5.84 2.40 -25.27
C GLY A 35 6.98 1.60 -24.65
N SER A 36 8.22 2.04 -24.95
CA SER A 36 9.42 1.43 -24.35
C SER A 36 9.65 1.97 -22.93
N VAL A 37 9.72 1.08 -21.95
CA VAL A 37 9.85 1.42 -20.53
C VAL A 37 11.26 1.14 -20.02
N ASP A 38 11.94 2.20 -19.57
CA ASP A 38 13.16 2.08 -18.77
C ASP A 38 12.78 2.14 -17.28
N VAL A 39 13.48 1.38 -16.44
CA VAL A 39 13.24 1.33 -15.00
C VAL A 39 14.45 1.82 -14.22
N ILE A 40 14.23 2.76 -13.31
CA ILE A 40 15.23 3.19 -12.33
C ILE A 40 14.73 2.82 -10.92
N LEU A 41 15.58 2.12 -10.16
CA LEU A 41 15.36 1.95 -8.73
C LEU A 41 15.96 3.12 -7.97
N LEU A 42 15.16 3.71 -7.08
CA LEU A 42 15.62 4.77 -6.17
C LEU A 42 15.24 4.43 -4.75
N GLU A 43 16.25 4.23 -3.90
CA GLU A 43 16.07 3.85 -2.49
C GLU A 43 16.76 4.84 -1.55
N PRO A 44 16.21 5.05 -0.33
CA PRO A 44 16.85 5.90 0.67
C PRO A 44 18.08 5.22 1.28
N THR A 45 19.10 6.00 1.62
CA THR A 45 20.27 5.55 2.38
C THR A 45 20.61 6.50 3.51
N SER A 46 21.21 6.00 4.58
CA SER A 46 21.82 6.82 5.63
C SER A 46 23.18 7.38 5.22
N GLY A 47 23.82 6.78 4.20
CA GLY A 47 25.09 7.21 3.64
C GLY A 47 24.93 8.30 2.56
N PRO A 48 26.03 8.67 1.89
CA PRO A 48 26.00 9.61 0.78
C PRO A 48 25.23 9.05 -0.43
N SER A 49 24.69 9.94 -1.24
CA SER A 49 23.99 9.57 -2.47
C SER A 49 24.98 9.03 -3.51
N GLN A 50 24.63 7.87 -4.10
CA GLN A 50 25.48 7.17 -5.07
C GLN A 50 24.67 6.22 -5.96
N LEU A 51 25.28 5.65 -7.00
CA LEU A 51 24.73 4.52 -7.71
C LEU A 51 25.24 3.21 -7.09
N SER A 52 24.34 2.25 -7.01
CA SER A 52 24.63 0.85 -6.72
C SER A 52 24.85 0.07 -8.03
N PRO A 53 25.45 -1.12 -7.99
CA PRO A 53 25.52 -1.99 -9.15
C PRO A 53 24.14 -2.19 -9.78
N PRO A 54 24.01 -2.18 -11.11
CA PRO A 54 22.74 -2.37 -11.78
C PRO A 54 22.20 -3.79 -11.50
N LYS A 55 20.88 -3.87 -11.37
CA LYS A 55 20.15 -5.15 -11.26
C LYS A 55 19.63 -5.55 -12.65
N PRO A 56 19.41 -6.84 -12.93
CA PRO A 56 18.85 -7.28 -14.22
C PRO A 56 17.57 -6.52 -14.57
N GLY A 57 17.48 -6.03 -15.80
CA GLY A 57 16.33 -5.26 -16.29
C GLY A 57 16.19 -3.84 -15.74
N ILE A 58 17.11 -3.38 -14.90
CA ILE A 58 17.12 -2.04 -14.29
C ILE A 58 18.18 -1.18 -14.94
N LEU A 59 17.78 -0.02 -15.49
CA LEU A 59 18.68 0.93 -16.14
C LEU A 59 19.70 1.54 -15.16
N ALA A 60 19.26 1.91 -13.98
CA ALA A 60 20.11 2.41 -12.91
C ALA A 60 19.50 2.11 -11.52
N HIS A 61 20.37 1.88 -10.53
CA HIS A 61 20.00 1.73 -9.13
C HIS A 61 20.66 2.84 -8.31
N GLY A 62 19.89 3.84 -7.94
CA GLY A 62 20.35 5.01 -7.18
C GLY A 62 19.98 4.93 -5.72
N LEU A 63 20.92 5.32 -4.87
CA LEU A 63 20.72 5.53 -3.44
C LEU A 63 20.75 7.03 -3.16
N TRP A 64 19.69 7.59 -2.53
CA TRP A 64 19.73 9.00 -2.12
C TRP A 64 19.86 9.13 -0.61
N GLN A 65 20.63 10.14 -0.19
CA GLN A 65 20.80 10.44 1.22
C GLN A 65 19.47 10.90 1.84
N GLN A 66 19.04 10.21 2.89
CA GLN A 66 17.90 10.67 3.69
C GLN A 66 18.23 11.99 4.39
N ARG A 67 17.40 13.01 4.17
CA ARG A 67 17.49 14.28 4.89
C ARG A 67 16.46 14.33 6.01
N PRO A 68 16.78 14.98 7.13
CA PRO A 68 15.82 15.25 8.20
C PRO A 68 14.57 15.96 7.68
N LEU A 69 13.48 15.89 8.44
CA LEU A 69 12.27 16.62 8.14
C LEU A 69 12.57 18.12 8.10
N GLY A 70 12.34 18.75 6.95
CA GLY A 70 12.60 20.15 6.69
C GLY A 70 12.42 20.48 5.21
N ILE A 71 12.58 21.74 4.82
CA ILE A 71 12.37 22.24 3.45
C ILE A 71 13.23 21.43 2.44
N GLY A 72 14.50 21.18 2.77
CA GLY A 72 15.40 20.42 1.89
C GLY A 72 15.11 18.93 1.73
N LYS A 73 14.13 18.39 2.49
CA LYS A 73 13.77 16.96 2.41
C LYS A 73 13.35 16.52 1.01
N TYR A 74 12.68 17.39 0.26
CA TYR A 74 12.12 17.10 -1.07
C TYR A 74 12.87 17.78 -2.22
N GLU A 75 14.06 18.31 -1.97
CA GLU A 75 14.90 18.90 -3.00
C GLU A 75 15.56 17.83 -3.88
N PRO A 76 15.80 18.13 -5.18
CA PRO A 76 16.59 17.27 -6.03
C PRO A 76 17.98 17.00 -5.43
N ASP A 77 18.40 15.76 -5.54
CA ASP A 77 19.70 15.32 -5.04
C ASP A 77 20.77 15.53 -6.12
N ARG A 78 21.64 16.52 -5.92
CA ARG A 78 22.65 16.91 -6.91
C ARG A 78 23.62 15.77 -7.23
N ALA A 79 24.11 15.07 -6.19
CA ALA A 79 25.07 13.99 -6.37
C ALA A 79 24.44 12.82 -7.14
N LEU A 80 23.23 12.42 -6.79
CA LEU A 80 22.48 11.39 -7.50
C LEU A 80 22.26 11.77 -8.97
N ASN A 81 21.79 12.99 -9.26
CA ASN A 81 21.52 13.42 -10.64
C ASN A 81 22.80 13.52 -11.47
N GLN A 82 23.92 13.90 -10.87
CA GLN A 82 25.22 13.89 -11.54
C GLN A 82 25.67 12.46 -11.86
N ALA A 83 25.52 11.54 -10.92
CA ALA A 83 25.87 10.13 -11.11
C ALA A 83 24.98 9.46 -12.19
N LEU A 84 23.67 9.74 -12.20
CA LEU A 84 22.75 9.26 -13.23
C LEU A 84 23.18 9.76 -14.64
N ARG A 85 23.51 11.04 -14.78
CA ARG A 85 23.98 11.59 -16.06
C ARG A 85 25.30 10.96 -16.49
N ALA A 86 26.24 10.76 -15.57
CA ALA A 86 27.50 10.09 -15.85
C ALA A 86 27.32 8.63 -16.31
N ALA A 87 26.26 7.98 -15.83
CA ALA A 87 25.85 6.63 -16.26
C ALA A 87 25.02 6.63 -17.57
N GLY A 88 24.89 7.78 -18.26
CA GLY A 88 24.16 7.88 -19.52
C GLY A 88 22.64 8.03 -19.40
N VAL A 89 22.11 8.22 -18.18
CA VAL A 89 20.68 8.46 -17.96
C VAL A 89 20.35 9.92 -18.23
N ASP A 90 19.65 10.16 -19.34
CA ASP A 90 19.20 11.49 -19.76
C ASP A 90 17.67 11.57 -19.64
N LEU A 91 17.18 12.28 -18.60
CA LEU A 91 15.75 12.42 -18.31
C LEU A 91 14.98 13.19 -19.39
N SER A 92 15.66 13.98 -20.24
CA SER A 92 15.01 14.74 -21.32
C SER A 92 14.55 13.88 -22.49
N ARG A 93 14.99 12.62 -22.54
CA ARG A 93 14.60 11.65 -23.59
C ARG A 93 13.26 11.00 -23.36
N TYR A 94 12.68 11.18 -22.16
CA TYR A 94 11.40 10.57 -21.80
C TYR A 94 10.24 11.55 -22.03
N GLN A 95 9.15 11.04 -22.58
CA GLN A 95 7.90 11.78 -22.71
C GLN A 95 7.07 11.72 -21.44
N LEU A 96 7.22 10.63 -20.70
CA LEU A 96 6.49 10.36 -19.46
C LEU A 96 7.44 9.79 -18.41
N ILE A 97 7.36 10.31 -17.19
CA ILE A 97 8.00 9.75 -16.00
C ILE A 97 6.90 9.37 -15.01
N VAL A 98 6.81 8.09 -14.68
CA VAL A 98 5.89 7.58 -13.65
C VAL A 98 6.70 7.19 -12.43
N SER A 99 6.30 7.68 -11.28
CA SER A 99 6.98 7.35 -10.02
C SER A 99 6.07 6.66 -9.03
N ARG A 100 6.57 5.59 -8.45
CA ARG A 100 6.03 5.01 -7.22
C ARG A 100 6.50 5.86 -6.04
N TYR A 101 5.54 6.41 -5.31
CA TYR A 101 5.73 7.33 -4.19
C TYR A 101 6.32 8.70 -4.56
N LEU A 102 6.04 9.68 -3.70
CA LEU A 102 6.48 11.06 -3.86
C LEU A 102 7.99 11.22 -3.66
N ASN A 103 8.58 10.52 -2.68
CA ASN A 103 9.98 10.74 -2.32
C ASN A 103 10.96 10.48 -3.49
N PRO A 104 10.90 9.35 -4.23
CA PRO A 104 11.85 9.08 -5.31
C PRO A 104 11.87 10.17 -6.38
N ILE A 105 10.69 10.59 -6.87
CA ILE A 105 10.62 11.56 -7.96
C ILE A 105 11.12 12.95 -7.55
N THR A 106 10.96 13.33 -6.29
CA THR A 106 11.46 14.63 -5.79
C THR A 106 12.98 14.72 -5.80
N LYS A 107 13.69 13.58 -5.86
CA LYS A 107 15.15 13.51 -5.92
C LYS A 107 15.71 13.73 -7.32
N LEU A 108 14.87 13.64 -8.33
CA LEU A 108 15.27 13.85 -9.72
C LEU A 108 15.15 15.31 -10.13
N ALA A 109 16.11 15.78 -10.93
CA ALA A 109 16.08 17.06 -11.62
C ALA A 109 15.34 16.89 -12.96
N ILE A 110 13.99 16.86 -12.90
CA ILE A 110 13.15 16.59 -14.06
C ILE A 110 13.15 17.81 -14.98
N PRO A 111 13.44 17.64 -16.29
CA PRO A 111 13.40 18.73 -17.27
C PRO A 111 11.96 19.24 -17.47
N SER A 112 11.84 20.53 -17.81
CA SER A 112 10.55 21.10 -18.22
C SER A 112 10.03 20.41 -19.49
N GLY A 113 8.70 20.17 -19.53
CA GLY A 113 8.03 19.54 -20.67
C GLY A 113 7.99 18.01 -20.67
N VAL A 114 8.58 17.35 -19.69
CA VAL A 114 8.37 15.92 -19.43
C VAL A 114 7.12 15.75 -18.56
N ARG A 115 6.12 14.97 -19.03
CA ARG A 115 4.94 14.68 -18.23
C ARG A 115 5.29 13.79 -17.05
N THR A 116 4.70 14.06 -15.90
CA THR A 116 4.96 13.34 -14.65
C THR A 116 3.68 12.80 -14.03
N VAL A 117 3.69 11.52 -13.66
CA VAL A 117 2.59 10.89 -12.91
C VAL A 117 3.15 10.25 -11.66
N VAL A 118 2.54 10.54 -10.51
CA VAL A 118 3.00 10.01 -9.22
C VAL A 118 1.94 9.10 -8.62
N ASP A 119 2.33 7.85 -8.37
CA ASP A 119 1.51 6.89 -7.66
C ASP A 119 1.68 7.07 -6.15
N LEU A 120 0.64 7.60 -5.50
CA LEU A 120 0.60 7.92 -4.08
C LEU A 120 -0.03 6.77 -3.27
N ASP A 121 0.50 5.55 -3.42
CA ASP A 121 0.00 4.32 -2.80
C ASP A 121 -0.19 4.43 -1.27
N ASP A 122 0.71 5.11 -0.57
CA ASP A 122 0.67 5.27 0.89
C ASP A 122 0.55 6.74 1.33
N TRP A 123 -0.27 7.52 0.63
CA TRP A 123 -0.39 8.96 0.91
C TRP A 123 -0.97 9.27 2.29
N GLY A 124 -1.89 8.44 2.77
CA GLY A 124 -2.56 8.60 4.07
C GLY A 124 -1.65 8.52 5.30
N TYR A 125 -0.41 8.02 5.16
CA TYR A 125 0.55 7.91 6.26
C TYR A 125 0.78 9.24 7.01
N HIS A 126 0.70 10.38 6.32
CA HIS A 126 0.91 11.70 6.92
C HIS A 126 -0.28 12.18 7.79
N TYR A 127 -1.43 11.53 7.71
CA TYR A 127 -2.66 11.95 8.40
C TYR A 127 -2.98 11.10 9.64
N THR A 128 -2.11 10.18 10.02
CA THR A 128 -2.30 9.33 11.18
C THR A 128 -1.98 10.07 12.46
N ALA A 129 -2.96 10.73 13.03
CA ALA A 129 -2.85 11.47 14.28
C ALA A 129 -3.70 10.82 15.38
N GLY A 130 -3.67 9.49 15.52
CA GLY A 130 -4.19 8.83 16.71
C GLY A 130 -3.29 9.17 17.92
N SER A 131 -3.84 9.38 19.09
CA SER A 131 -3.24 9.48 20.46
C SER A 131 -1.78 9.96 20.66
N LEU A 132 -1.16 10.60 19.69
CA LEU A 132 0.23 11.08 19.79
C LEU A 132 0.32 12.35 20.66
N ALA A 133 1.43 12.49 21.37
CA ALA A 133 1.79 13.72 22.07
C ALA A 133 1.72 14.93 21.12
N LEU A 134 1.39 16.13 21.65
CA LEU A 134 1.22 17.34 20.86
C LEU A 134 2.38 17.61 19.89
N ALA A 135 3.62 17.42 20.35
CA ALA A 135 4.82 17.58 19.52
C ALA A 135 4.83 16.64 18.29
N ALA A 136 4.38 15.38 18.45
CA ALA A 136 4.29 14.43 17.35
C ALA A 136 3.18 14.80 16.35
N ARG A 137 2.06 15.34 16.85
CA ARG A 137 0.97 15.88 15.98
C ARG A 137 1.45 17.08 15.15
N LEU A 138 2.17 18.04 15.77
CA LEU A 138 2.73 19.19 15.07
C LEU A 138 3.77 18.76 14.02
N LYS A 139 4.64 17.82 14.37
CA LYS A 139 5.62 17.24 13.41
C LYS A 139 4.93 16.56 12.24
N SER A 140 3.86 15.80 12.49
CA SER A 140 3.06 15.14 11.44
C SER A 140 2.37 16.14 10.54
N ALA A 141 1.75 17.19 11.10
CA ALA A 141 1.10 18.26 10.34
C ALA A 141 2.10 19.04 9.46
N TYR A 142 3.29 19.33 9.99
CA TYR A 142 4.37 19.96 9.22
C TYR A 142 4.86 19.07 8.09
N ALA A 143 5.03 17.76 8.35
CA ALA A 143 5.41 16.80 7.32
C ALA A 143 4.36 16.71 6.20
N ALA A 144 3.08 16.68 6.55
CA ALA A 144 1.98 16.68 5.61
C ALA A 144 1.95 17.96 4.76
N TRP A 145 2.15 19.12 5.38
CA TRP A 145 2.21 20.40 4.69
C TRP A 145 3.39 20.45 3.69
N LEU A 146 4.59 20.03 4.10
CA LEU A 146 5.75 19.95 3.22
C LEU A 146 5.50 19.03 2.02
N ALA A 147 4.93 17.84 2.26
CA ALA A 147 4.61 16.87 1.22
C ALA A 147 3.55 17.43 0.25
N LYS A 148 2.48 18.04 0.77
CA LYS A 148 1.41 18.65 -0.04
C LYS A 148 1.96 19.74 -0.98
N ARG A 149 2.91 20.54 -0.53
CA ARG A 149 3.56 21.55 -1.40
C ARG A 149 4.26 20.93 -2.60
N GLN A 150 4.79 19.71 -2.48
CA GLN A 150 5.49 19.06 -3.58
C GLN A 150 4.56 18.59 -4.68
N LEU A 151 3.30 18.29 -4.38
CA LEU A 151 2.35 17.82 -5.37
C LEU A 151 2.18 18.80 -6.54
N LYS A 152 2.31 20.10 -6.28
CA LYS A 152 2.22 21.15 -7.32
C LYS A 152 3.34 21.09 -8.38
N ARG A 153 4.37 20.26 -8.17
CA ARG A 153 5.51 20.10 -9.09
C ARG A 153 5.26 19.03 -10.15
N PHE A 154 4.19 18.25 -10.02
CA PHE A 154 3.92 17.09 -10.85
C PHE A 154 2.53 17.22 -11.48
N ASP A 155 2.32 16.57 -12.62
CA ASP A 155 1.14 16.82 -13.45
C ASP A 155 -0.08 16.02 -13.01
N ALA A 156 0.07 14.70 -12.72
CA ALA A 156 -1.07 13.85 -12.35
C ALA A 156 -0.73 12.82 -11.27
N PHE A 157 -1.77 12.25 -10.65
CA PHE A 157 -1.61 11.40 -9.47
C PHE A 157 -2.54 10.21 -9.48
N PHE A 158 -2.03 9.06 -9.02
CA PHE A 158 -2.85 7.94 -8.60
C PHE A 158 -2.99 7.95 -7.08
N PHE A 159 -4.23 7.83 -6.60
CA PHE A 159 -4.55 7.54 -5.21
C PHE A 159 -5.13 6.13 -5.10
N VAL A 160 -4.95 5.46 -3.97
CA VAL A 160 -5.47 4.10 -3.78
C VAL A 160 -6.92 4.07 -3.33
N SER A 161 -7.45 5.20 -2.84
CA SER A 161 -8.80 5.30 -2.30
C SER A 161 -9.45 6.64 -2.61
N GLN A 162 -10.79 6.64 -2.64
CA GLN A 162 -11.56 7.88 -2.76
C GLN A 162 -11.33 8.80 -1.56
N ARG A 163 -11.15 8.24 -0.37
CA ARG A 163 -10.82 8.99 0.85
C ARG A 163 -9.57 9.84 0.67
N ASP A 164 -8.51 9.28 0.09
CA ASP A 164 -7.26 10.00 -0.10
C ASP A 164 -7.35 11.00 -1.26
N GLN A 165 -8.01 10.63 -2.36
CA GLN A 165 -8.23 11.50 -3.51
C GLN A 165 -9.06 12.74 -3.14
N SER A 166 -10.14 12.58 -2.38
CA SER A 166 -11.05 13.66 -2.00
C SER A 166 -10.42 14.78 -1.16
N ARG A 167 -9.25 14.51 -0.56
CA ARG A 167 -8.46 15.51 0.16
C ARG A 167 -7.67 16.45 -0.77
N HIS A 168 -7.64 16.14 -2.06
CA HIS A 168 -6.88 16.86 -3.08
C HIS A 168 -7.70 17.07 -4.36
N PRO A 169 -8.89 17.70 -4.27
CA PRO A 169 -9.77 17.87 -5.41
C PRO A 169 -9.19 18.79 -6.49
N GLU A 170 -8.13 19.54 -6.14
CA GLU A 170 -7.40 20.43 -7.05
C GLU A 170 -6.42 19.71 -7.98
N LEU A 171 -6.15 18.41 -7.76
CA LEU A 171 -5.17 17.67 -8.54
C LEU A 171 -5.82 16.86 -9.66
N GLU A 172 -5.15 16.81 -10.82
CA GLU A 172 -5.48 15.81 -11.85
C GLU A 172 -5.16 14.43 -11.29
N SER A 173 -6.18 13.62 -11.07
CA SER A 173 -5.97 12.33 -10.37
C SER A 173 -7.01 11.29 -10.70
N ALA A 174 -6.62 10.01 -10.57
CA ALA A 174 -7.52 8.88 -10.61
C ALA A 174 -7.31 7.95 -9.42
N ILE A 175 -8.33 7.13 -9.14
CA ILE A 175 -8.21 6.07 -8.15
C ILE A 175 -7.62 4.84 -8.84
N LEU A 176 -6.48 4.39 -8.34
CA LEU A 176 -5.84 3.15 -8.75
C LEU A 176 -5.74 2.25 -7.49
N PRO A 177 -6.76 1.41 -7.21
CA PRO A 177 -6.79 0.61 -5.99
C PRO A 177 -5.73 -0.48 -6.01
N ASN A 178 -5.29 -0.91 -4.85
CA ASN A 178 -4.51 -2.14 -4.73
C ASN A 178 -5.38 -3.35 -5.06
N ILE A 179 -4.76 -4.44 -5.49
CA ILE A 179 -5.42 -5.71 -5.77
C ILE A 179 -4.77 -6.83 -4.95
N PRO A 180 -5.44 -7.97 -4.73
CA PRO A 180 -4.86 -9.10 -4.01
C PRO A 180 -3.54 -9.56 -4.63
N PHE A 181 -2.57 -9.95 -3.79
CA PHE A 181 -1.31 -10.51 -4.25
C PHE A 181 -1.44 -12.01 -4.51
N ASN A 182 -1.18 -12.45 -5.75
CA ASN A 182 -1.23 -13.85 -6.16
C ASN A 182 -2.45 -14.63 -5.60
N PRO A 183 -3.69 -14.13 -5.80
CA PRO A 183 -4.85 -14.83 -5.28
C PRO A 183 -5.01 -16.18 -5.99
N PRO A 184 -5.64 -17.18 -5.35
CA PRO A 184 -5.95 -18.44 -6.01
C PRO A 184 -6.94 -18.21 -7.15
N ALA A 185 -6.94 -19.08 -8.16
CA ALA A 185 -7.85 -19.01 -9.31
C ALA A 185 -9.34 -19.08 -8.88
N GLN A 186 -9.61 -19.77 -7.79
CA GLN A 186 -10.93 -19.86 -7.16
C GLN A 186 -10.79 -19.69 -5.65
N PRO A 187 -11.73 -19.01 -4.98
CA PRO A 187 -11.77 -18.94 -3.53
C PRO A 187 -11.79 -20.35 -2.90
N PHE A 188 -11.09 -20.53 -1.79
CA PHE A 188 -11.13 -21.80 -1.07
C PHE A 188 -12.51 -22.00 -0.44
N PRO A 189 -13.01 -23.25 -0.36
CA PRO A 189 -14.25 -23.56 0.34
C PRO A 189 -14.11 -23.21 1.83
N GLN A 190 -15.23 -22.99 2.50
CA GLN A 190 -15.25 -22.85 3.95
C GLN A 190 -14.76 -24.16 4.59
N VAL A 191 -14.20 -24.04 5.79
CA VAL A 191 -13.64 -25.16 6.53
C VAL A 191 -14.20 -25.19 7.95
N ASP A 192 -14.30 -26.37 8.51
CA ASP A 192 -14.57 -26.58 9.93
C ASP A 192 -13.27 -26.28 10.70
N SER A 193 -13.11 -25.03 11.05
CA SER A 193 -11.93 -24.51 11.74
C SER A 193 -12.32 -23.44 12.74
N SER A 194 -11.59 -23.37 13.85
CA SER A 194 -11.71 -22.31 14.85
C SER A 194 -10.52 -21.34 14.83
N THR A 195 -9.76 -21.31 13.73
CA THR A 195 -8.57 -20.46 13.59
C THR A 195 -8.91 -19.09 13.03
N LEU A 196 -8.64 -18.05 13.80
CA LEU A 196 -8.56 -16.67 13.33
C LEU A 196 -7.18 -16.43 12.75
N LEU A 197 -7.09 -15.80 11.59
CA LEU A 197 -5.82 -15.51 10.93
C LEU A 197 -5.59 -14.01 10.77
N PHE A 198 -4.42 -13.56 11.13
CA PHE A 198 -3.89 -12.25 10.71
C PHE A 198 -2.70 -12.45 9.77
N VAL A 199 -2.69 -11.72 8.64
CA VAL A 199 -1.56 -11.71 7.71
C VAL A 199 -1.06 -10.27 7.52
N GLY A 200 0.25 -10.07 7.67
CA GLY A 200 0.84 -8.77 7.38
C GLY A 200 2.24 -8.56 7.96
N SER A 201 2.95 -7.55 7.46
CA SER A 201 4.25 -7.16 8.03
C SER A 201 4.07 -6.62 9.45
N LEU A 202 4.60 -7.31 10.42
CA LEU A 202 4.49 -6.98 11.84
C LEU A 202 5.65 -6.06 12.33
N TRP A 203 6.55 -5.69 11.40
CA TRP A 203 7.45 -4.56 11.57
C TRP A 203 6.74 -3.21 11.39
N TYR A 204 5.64 -3.19 10.66
CA TYR A 204 4.86 -1.98 10.42
C TYR A 204 4.05 -1.63 11.68
N PRO A 205 4.29 -0.45 12.31
CA PRO A 205 3.70 -0.11 13.60
C PRO A 205 2.18 -0.24 13.66
N PRO A 206 1.38 0.23 12.68
CA PRO A 206 -0.07 0.08 12.73
C PRO A 206 -0.55 -1.37 12.84
N ASN A 207 0.14 -2.31 12.17
CA ASN A 207 -0.19 -3.73 12.28
C ASN A 207 0.09 -4.25 13.68
N ARG A 208 1.28 -3.91 14.22
CA ARG A 208 1.69 -4.36 15.56
C ARG A 208 0.79 -3.78 16.64
N GLU A 209 0.56 -2.47 16.62
CA GLU A 209 -0.31 -1.78 17.57
C GLU A 209 -1.73 -2.32 17.54
N GLY A 210 -2.25 -2.64 16.36
CA GLY A 210 -3.56 -3.24 16.17
C GLY A 210 -3.63 -4.65 16.79
N ILE A 211 -2.61 -5.48 16.60
CA ILE A 211 -2.54 -6.81 17.22
C ILE A 211 -2.36 -6.71 18.72
N ASP A 212 -1.49 -5.82 19.23
CA ASP A 212 -1.31 -5.61 20.67
C ASP A 212 -2.64 -5.20 21.33
N HIS A 213 -3.39 -4.29 20.69
CA HIS A 213 -4.74 -3.90 21.15
C HIS A 213 -5.72 -5.07 21.13
N PHE A 214 -5.80 -5.82 20.04
CA PHE A 214 -6.69 -6.96 19.89
C PHE A 214 -6.43 -8.04 20.95
N LEU A 215 -5.16 -8.38 21.18
CA LEU A 215 -4.75 -9.36 22.18
C LEU A 215 -5.11 -8.92 23.61
N ALA A 216 -4.95 -7.63 23.91
CA ALA A 216 -5.21 -7.09 25.25
C ALA A 216 -6.73 -6.91 25.52
N ARG A 217 -7.53 -6.55 24.49
CA ARG A 217 -8.91 -6.07 24.68
C ARG A 217 -9.97 -7.03 24.17
N CYS A 218 -9.68 -7.80 23.10
CA CYS A 218 -10.67 -8.63 22.43
C CYS A 218 -10.42 -10.13 22.67
N TRP A 219 -9.19 -10.58 22.51
CA TRP A 219 -8.86 -11.99 22.53
C TRP A 219 -9.29 -12.75 23.81
N PRO A 220 -9.10 -12.22 25.03
CA PRO A 220 -9.50 -12.93 26.25
C PRO A 220 -11.00 -13.25 26.30
N THR A 221 -11.85 -12.32 25.86
CA THR A 221 -13.29 -12.51 25.83
C THR A 221 -13.72 -13.48 24.73
N ILE A 222 -13.11 -13.40 23.54
CA ILE A 222 -13.35 -14.36 22.44
C ILE A 222 -12.96 -15.76 22.89
N LYS A 223 -11.79 -15.92 23.49
CA LYS A 223 -11.28 -17.21 23.96
C LYS A 223 -12.14 -17.82 25.07
N ALA A 224 -12.66 -17.00 25.98
CA ALA A 224 -13.58 -17.45 27.02
C ALA A 224 -14.91 -17.94 26.45
N ALA A 225 -15.45 -17.25 25.43
CA ALA A 225 -16.70 -17.62 24.75
C ALA A 225 -16.54 -18.82 23.79
N GLN A 226 -15.35 -18.95 23.20
CA GLN A 226 -14.98 -19.96 22.20
C GLN A 226 -13.68 -20.67 22.61
N PRO A 227 -13.73 -21.64 23.54
CA PRO A 227 -12.53 -22.31 24.06
C PRO A 227 -11.66 -23.01 23.01
N GLN A 228 -12.23 -23.35 21.84
CA GLN A 228 -11.51 -23.97 20.72
C GLN A 228 -10.83 -22.94 19.80
N ALA A 229 -11.10 -21.64 20.00
CA ALA A 229 -10.53 -20.60 19.15
C ALA A 229 -9.00 -20.60 19.23
N HIS A 230 -8.37 -20.46 18.07
CA HIS A 230 -6.94 -20.31 17.90
C HIS A 230 -6.63 -19.04 17.09
N LEU A 231 -5.60 -18.29 17.46
CA LEU A 231 -5.17 -17.11 16.72
C LEU A 231 -3.81 -17.35 16.10
N GLN A 232 -3.73 -17.23 14.77
CA GLN A 232 -2.49 -17.34 14.04
C GLN A 232 -2.06 -15.98 13.47
N LEU A 233 -0.85 -15.51 13.83
CA LEU A 233 -0.27 -14.23 13.42
C LEU A 233 0.87 -14.47 12.44
N VAL A 234 0.60 -14.34 11.13
CA VAL A 234 1.54 -14.62 10.05
C VAL A 234 2.16 -13.32 9.53
N GLY A 235 3.48 -13.30 9.49
CA GLY A 235 4.27 -12.21 8.93
C GLY A 235 5.57 -11.96 9.68
N ALA A 236 6.50 -11.28 9.01
CA ALA A 236 7.79 -10.96 9.62
C ALA A 236 7.62 -10.03 10.84
N ALA A 237 8.16 -10.45 11.98
CA ALA A 237 8.15 -9.71 13.25
C ALA A 237 9.45 -9.92 14.03
N PRO A 238 9.84 -8.96 14.90
CA PRO A 238 10.92 -9.18 15.83
C PRO A 238 10.68 -10.42 16.72
N PRO A 239 11.67 -11.29 16.96
CA PRO A 239 11.48 -12.49 17.77
C PRO A 239 10.93 -12.23 19.17
N ALA A 240 11.33 -11.11 19.80
CA ALA A 240 10.84 -10.72 21.12
C ALA A 240 9.34 -10.42 21.11
N VAL A 241 8.86 -9.78 20.07
CA VAL A 241 7.43 -9.44 19.89
C VAL A 241 6.61 -10.72 19.71
N ARG A 242 7.06 -11.65 18.84
CA ARG A 242 6.40 -12.94 18.64
C ARG A 242 6.26 -13.72 19.95
N ARG A 243 7.36 -13.86 20.70
CA ARG A 243 7.36 -14.52 22.02
C ARG A 243 6.40 -13.85 23.02
N ALA A 244 6.26 -12.53 22.98
CA ALA A 244 5.31 -11.84 23.86
C ALA A 244 3.85 -12.16 23.49
N TRP A 245 3.52 -12.26 22.21
CA TRP A 245 2.19 -12.64 21.76
C TRP A 245 1.84 -14.11 22.06
N GLU A 246 2.83 -15.00 21.94
CA GLU A 246 2.66 -16.43 22.25
C GLU A 246 2.49 -16.72 23.75
N GLN A 247 2.57 -15.69 24.62
CA GLN A 247 2.13 -15.83 26.03
C GLN A 247 0.61 -15.79 26.21
N PHE A 248 -0.14 -15.31 25.20
CA PHE A 248 -1.59 -15.39 25.24
C PHE A 248 -2.06 -16.81 24.90
N PRO A 249 -3.13 -17.33 25.56
CA PRO A 249 -3.63 -18.68 25.31
C PRO A 249 -3.98 -18.91 23.83
N ASP A 250 -3.48 -20.00 23.25
CA ASP A 250 -3.76 -20.45 21.89
C ASP A 250 -3.45 -19.40 20.80
N VAL A 251 -2.42 -18.61 21.02
CA VAL A 251 -1.85 -17.68 20.02
C VAL A 251 -0.56 -18.27 19.47
N SER A 252 -0.44 -18.35 18.15
CA SER A 252 0.78 -18.73 17.44
C SER A 252 1.28 -17.60 16.54
N ALA A 253 2.58 -17.36 16.53
CA ALA A 253 3.24 -16.35 15.71
C ALA A 253 4.43 -16.94 14.96
N PRO A 254 4.20 -17.79 13.92
CA PRO A 254 5.27 -18.51 13.21
C PRO A 254 6.27 -17.57 12.52
N GLY A 255 5.90 -16.32 12.29
CA GLY A 255 6.70 -15.37 11.54
C GLY A 255 6.36 -15.37 10.06
N PHE A 256 7.38 -15.17 9.21
CA PHE A 256 7.22 -15.27 7.77
C PHE A 256 6.97 -16.73 7.36
N VAL A 257 6.04 -16.93 6.42
CA VAL A 257 5.76 -18.22 5.80
C VAL A 257 5.90 -18.08 4.29
N ASP A 258 6.43 -19.11 3.64
CA ASP A 258 6.67 -19.09 2.19
C ASP A 258 5.36 -19.24 1.39
N ASP A 259 4.39 -19.99 1.90
CA ASP A 259 3.07 -20.18 1.31
C ASP A 259 1.96 -19.68 2.24
N LEU A 260 1.36 -18.57 1.84
CA LEU A 260 0.17 -18.02 2.53
C LEU A 260 -1.09 -18.84 2.24
N GLY A 261 -1.13 -19.60 1.16
CA GLY A 261 -2.28 -20.41 0.77
C GLY A 261 -2.68 -21.41 1.86
N ASP A 262 -1.72 -22.04 2.51
CA ASP A 262 -1.99 -22.98 3.59
C ASP A 262 -2.56 -22.29 4.85
N ALA A 263 -2.03 -21.11 5.18
CA ALA A 263 -2.56 -20.35 6.31
C ALA A 263 -4.03 -19.94 6.06
N TYR A 264 -4.34 -19.43 4.86
CA TYR A 264 -5.71 -19.10 4.49
C TYR A 264 -6.61 -20.33 4.38
N ARG A 265 -6.10 -21.46 3.85
CA ARG A 265 -6.89 -22.71 3.70
C ARG A 265 -7.39 -23.23 5.04
N ASN A 266 -6.56 -23.12 6.08
CA ASN A 266 -6.85 -23.64 7.40
C ASN A 266 -7.55 -22.63 8.33
N ALA A 267 -7.73 -21.38 7.92
CA ALA A 267 -8.41 -20.37 8.71
C ALA A 267 -9.92 -20.42 8.55
N ALA A 268 -10.65 -20.20 9.64
CA ALA A 268 -12.08 -19.97 9.61
C ALA A 268 -12.38 -18.60 8.94
N PHE A 269 -11.70 -17.57 9.40
CA PHE A 269 -11.77 -16.22 8.86
C PHE A 269 -10.51 -15.44 9.26
N THR A 270 -10.39 -14.19 8.76
CA THR A 270 -9.28 -13.33 9.09
C THR A 270 -9.71 -12.13 9.92
N ILE A 271 -8.73 -11.49 10.56
CA ILE A 271 -8.92 -10.23 11.29
C ILE A 271 -7.97 -9.16 10.75
N ALA A 272 -8.43 -7.91 10.73
CA ALA A 272 -7.63 -6.73 10.43
C ALA A 272 -7.94 -5.60 11.44
N PRO A 273 -7.48 -5.74 12.69
CA PRO A 273 -7.72 -4.77 13.76
C PRO A 273 -6.77 -3.58 13.65
N ILE A 274 -6.86 -2.81 12.56
CA ILE A 274 -5.97 -1.69 12.26
C ILE A 274 -6.71 -0.38 12.49
N TYR A 275 -6.14 0.50 13.31
CA TYR A 275 -6.77 1.75 13.75
C TYR A 275 -6.07 2.99 13.20
N SER A 276 -4.90 2.82 12.55
CA SER A 276 -4.08 3.91 12.04
C SER A 276 -3.33 3.46 10.77
N GLY A 277 -2.68 4.40 10.08
CA GLY A 277 -1.94 4.12 8.85
C GLY A 277 -2.62 4.67 7.61
N GLY A 278 -1.93 4.58 6.49
CA GLY A 278 -2.41 5.02 5.18
C GLY A 278 -2.65 3.86 4.22
N GLY A 279 -3.02 4.23 2.97
CA GLY A 279 -3.23 3.28 1.90
C GLY A 279 -4.46 2.38 2.08
N THR A 280 -4.51 1.29 1.31
CA THR A 280 -5.51 0.24 1.45
C THR A 280 -4.92 -0.99 2.13
N ASN A 281 -5.69 -1.58 3.01
CA ASN A 281 -5.29 -2.82 3.69
C ASN A 281 -5.49 -4.03 2.75
N ILE A 282 -4.47 -4.32 1.90
CA ILE A 282 -4.48 -5.41 0.90
C ILE A 282 -4.88 -6.75 1.53
N LYS A 283 -4.52 -6.99 2.80
CA LYS A 283 -4.86 -8.21 3.53
C LYS A 283 -6.36 -8.51 3.57
N ILE A 284 -7.22 -7.47 3.51
CA ILE A 284 -8.68 -7.64 3.44
C ILE A 284 -9.07 -8.18 2.06
N LEU A 285 -8.53 -7.60 1.00
CA LEU A 285 -8.77 -8.06 -0.38
C LEU A 285 -8.23 -9.49 -0.58
N GLU A 286 -7.05 -9.78 -0.04
CA GLU A 286 -6.47 -11.11 -0.07
C GLU A 286 -7.36 -12.12 0.66
N SER A 287 -7.77 -11.80 1.89
CA SER A 287 -8.69 -12.66 2.65
C SER A 287 -9.91 -13.05 1.84
N LEU A 288 -10.61 -12.06 1.28
CA LEU A 288 -11.80 -12.27 0.48
C LEU A 288 -11.50 -13.06 -0.81
N ALA A 289 -10.36 -12.81 -1.46
CA ALA A 289 -9.94 -13.54 -2.65
C ALA A 289 -9.61 -15.01 -2.34
N TYR A 290 -9.08 -15.30 -1.16
CA TYR A 290 -8.87 -16.66 -0.65
C TYR A 290 -10.17 -17.31 -0.13
N GLY A 291 -11.31 -16.62 -0.15
CA GLY A 291 -12.58 -17.14 0.32
C GLY A 291 -12.75 -17.07 1.84
N ARG A 292 -12.06 -16.15 2.51
CA ARG A 292 -12.18 -15.95 3.96
C ARG A 292 -12.82 -14.61 4.26
N ALA A 293 -13.85 -14.61 5.10
CA ALA A 293 -14.41 -13.40 5.67
C ALA A 293 -13.31 -12.64 6.44
N CYS A 294 -13.46 -11.33 6.59
CA CYS A 294 -12.51 -10.53 7.35
C CYS A 294 -13.27 -9.60 8.31
N VAL A 295 -12.99 -9.73 9.62
CA VAL A 295 -13.44 -8.74 10.60
C VAL A 295 -12.46 -7.59 10.62
N THR A 296 -12.95 -6.37 10.45
CA THR A 296 -12.09 -5.20 10.32
C THR A 296 -12.67 -3.96 11.01
N THR A 297 -11.87 -2.90 11.09
CA THR A 297 -12.26 -1.61 11.66
C THR A 297 -12.84 -0.67 10.61
N PRO A 298 -13.61 0.37 10.99
CA PRO A 298 -14.03 1.42 10.07
C PRO A 298 -12.85 2.10 9.36
N HIS A 299 -11.73 2.31 10.07
CA HIS A 299 -10.51 2.89 9.50
C HIS A 299 -10.01 2.13 8.26
N CYS A 300 -10.04 0.80 8.30
CA CYS A 300 -9.67 -0.03 7.15
C CYS A 300 -10.74 -0.01 6.06
N ALA A 301 -12.01 -0.11 6.46
CA ALA A 301 -13.14 -0.17 5.54
C ALA A 301 -13.27 1.10 4.69
N ASP A 302 -13.05 2.28 5.28
CA ASP A 302 -13.15 3.58 4.60
C ASP A 302 -12.20 3.76 3.41
N ALA A 303 -11.21 2.86 3.26
CA ALA A 303 -10.32 2.87 2.11
C ALA A 303 -10.92 2.20 0.86
N PHE A 304 -12.04 1.50 0.98
CA PHE A 304 -12.67 0.72 -0.08
C PHE A 304 -13.90 1.42 -0.68
N GLU A 305 -14.37 0.91 -1.81
CA GLU A 305 -15.63 1.36 -2.41
C GLU A 305 -16.83 0.91 -1.57
N THR A 306 -17.91 1.68 -1.65
CA THR A 306 -19.15 1.44 -0.87
C THR A 306 -19.73 0.02 -1.09
N GLY A 307 -19.60 -0.53 -2.29
CA GLY A 307 -20.06 -1.89 -2.60
C GLY A 307 -19.33 -2.95 -1.79
N LEU A 308 -18.01 -2.83 -1.65
CA LEU A 308 -17.21 -3.74 -0.83
C LEU A 308 -17.51 -3.54 0.66
N ILE A 309 -17.57 -2.29 1.11
CA ILE A 309 -17.82 -1.97 2.54
C ILE A 309 -19.10 -2.61 3.05
N ARG A 310 -20.17 -2.63 2.24
CA ARG A 310 -21.46 -3.23 2.62
C ARG A 310 -21.40 -4.74 2.87
N GLY A 311 -20.45 -5.43 2.25
CA GLY A 311 -20.24 -6.87 2.45
C GLY A 311 -19.26 -7.21 3.57
N LEU A 312 -18.46 -6.23 4.06
CA LEU A 312 -17.46 -6.47 5.10
C LEU A 312 -18.06 -6.58 6.50
N ALA A 313 -17.45 -7.41 7.33
CA ALA A 313 -17.72 -7.46 8.78
C ALA A 313 -16.96 -6.31 9.49
N VAL A 314 -17.57 -5.12 9.52
CA VAL A 314 -16.94 -3.90 10.06
C VAL A 314 -17.36 -3.71 11.53
N ALA A 315 -16.38 -3.68 12.42
CA ALA A 315 -16.55 -3.51 13.87
C ALA A 315 -16.20 -2.07 14.28
N PRO A 316 -17.17 -1.25 14.70
CA PRO A 316 -16.94 0.14 15.12
C PRO A 316 -16.17 0.27 16.43
N ASP A 317 -16.21 -0.75 17.29
CA ASP A 317 -15.57 -0.79 18.61
C ASP A 317 -15.15 -2.22 18.99
N ASP A 318 -14.50 -2.37 20.14
CA ASP A 318 -14.03 -3.66 20.66
C ASP A 318 -15.19 -4.63 20.93
N ALA A 319 -16.32 -4.17 21.42
CA ALA A 319 -17.47 -5.02 21.72
C ALA A 319 -18.06 -5.62 20.44
N ALA A 320 -18.21 -4.82 19.39
CA ALA A 320 -18.63 -5.28 18.07
C ALA A 320 -17.60 -6.22 17.44
N PHE A 321 -16.29 -5.95 17.63
CA PHE A 321 -15.23 -6.82 17.11
C PHE A 321 -15.28 -8.20 17.76
N ILE A 322 -15.45 -8.25 19.08
CA ILE A 322 -15.63 -9.49 19.84
C ILE A 322 -16.87 -10.25 19.36
N HIS A 323 -18.00 -9.55 19.24
CA HIS A 323 -19.26 -10.15 18.83
C HIS A 323 -19.17 -10.77 17.43
N LEU A 324 -18.66 -10.03 16.44
CA LEU A 324 -18.48 -10.52 15.08
C LEU A 324 -17.52 -11.72 15.01
N CYS A 325 -16.44 -11.71 15.80
CA CYS A 325 -15.53 -12.86 15.86
C CYS A 325 -16.23 -14.12 16.41
N ILE A 326 -17.05 -13.99 17.47
CA ILE A 326 -17.79 -15.11 18.05
C ILE A 326 -18.85 -15.64 17.06
N GLU A 327 -19.58 -14.76 16.39
CA GLU A 327 -20.57 -15.16 15.38
C GLU A 327 -19.92 -15.89 14.19
N LEU A 328 -18.82 -15.36 13.67
CA LEU A 328 -18.10 -15.98 12.55
C LEU A 328 -17.44 -17.32 12.95
N LEU A 329 -17.00 -17.49 14.21
CA LEU A 329 -16.56 -18.79 14.71
C LEU A 329 -17.69 -19.81 14.73
N SER A 330 -18.88 -19.36 15.09
CA SER A 330 -20.05 -20.23 15.31
C SER A 330 -20.83 -20.55 14.02
N SER A 331 -20.62 -19.78 12.93
CA SER A 331 -21.45 -19.90 11.72
C SER A 331 -20.64 -19.88 10.42
N GLU A 332 -20.51 -21.04 9.81
CA GLU A 332 -19.97 -21.17 8.45
C GLU A 332 -20.83 -20.43 7.41
N GLN A 333 -22.15 -20.47 7.58
CA GLN A 333 -23.09 -19.79 6.70
C GLN A 333 -22.85 -18.27 6.70
N LEU A 334 -22.60 -17.67 7.89
CA LEU A 334 -22.29 -16.25 8.00
C LEU A 334 -20.95 -15.91 7.34
N ARG A 335 -19.90 -16.73 7.55
CA ARG A 335 -18.62 -16.57 6.87
C ARG A 335 -18.77 -16.55 5.35
N ASN A 336 -19.53 -17.52 4.82
CA ASN A 336 -19.79 -17.62 3.40
C ASN A 336 -20.59 -16.42 2.87
N ALA A 337 -21.60 -15.96 3.60
CA ALA A 337 -22.41 -14.80 3.21
C ALA A 337 -21.56 -13.54 3.05
N VAL A 338 -20.65 -13.25 4.01
CA VAL A 338 -19.70 -12.13 3.93
C VAL A 338 -18.84 -12.23 2.67
N VAL A 339 -18.27 -13.40 2.39
CA VAL A 339 -17.43 -13.61 1.20
C VAL A 339 -18.22 -13.38 -0.08
N VAL A 340 -19.40 -13.99 -0.20
CA VAL A 340 -20.25 -13.88 -1.40
C VAL A 340 -20.67 -12.43 -1.66
N GLN A 341 -21.03 -11.67 -0.65
CA GLN A 341 -21.38 -10.25 -0.78
C GLN A 341 -20.23 -9.39 -1.32
N CYS A 342 -18.97 -9.76 -1.03
CA CYS A 342 -17.81 -9.03 -1.48
C CYS A 342 -17.31 -9.44 -2.88
N GLN A 343 -17.70 -10.62 -3.39
CA GLN A 343 -17.19 -11.18 -4.65
C GLN A 343 -17.45 -10.31 -5.87
N GLU A 344 -18.60 -9.64 -5.94
CA GLU A 344 -18.93 -8.75 -7.05
C GLU A 344 -17.94 -7.58 -7.13
N SER A 345 -17.65 -6.93 -6.00
CA SER A 345 -16.67 -5.84 -5.94
C SER A 345 -15.25 -6.32 -6.28
N LEU A 346 -14.86 -7.50 -5.79
CA LEU A 346 -13.55 -8.08 -6.16
C LEU A 346 -13.43 -8.29 -7.66
N ARG A 347 -14.43 -8.91 -8.28
CA ARG A 347 -14.42 -9.20 -9.73
C ARG A 347 -14.51 -7.94 -10.58
N ARG A 348 -15.19 -6.89 -10.14
CA ARG A 348 -15.37 -5.65 -10.89
C ARG A 348 -14.20 -4.71 -10.71
N THR A 349 -13.73 -4.48 -9.47
CA THR A 349 -12.86 -3.37 -9.13
C THR A 349 -11.44 -3.81 -8.73
N TYR A 350 -11.32 -4.92 -7.98
CA TYR A 350 -10.05 -5.31 -7.36
C TYR A 350 -9.40 -6.49 -8.07
N ASN A 351 -9.21 -6.36 -9.38
CA ASN A 351 -8.56 -7.37 -10.22
C ASN A 351 -7.58 -6.73 -11.22
N LYS A 352 -6.72 -7.55 -11.80
CA LYS A 352 -5.67 -7.09 -12.73
C LYS A 352 -6.24 -6.32 -13.93
N LYS A 353 -7.34 -6.79 -14.54
CA LYS A 353 -7.93 -6.13 -15.71
C LYS A 353 -8.41 -4.72 -15.38
N ALA A 354 -9.13 -4.55 -14.27
CA ALA A 354 -9.60 -3.24 -13.81
C ALA A 354 -8.40 -2.33 -13.44
N PHE A 355 -7.38 -2.86 -12.78
CA PHE A 355 -6.16 -2.12 -12.48
C PHE A 355 -5.51 -1.57 -13.74
N MET A 356 -5.31 -2.42 -14.77
CA MET A 356 -4.70 -2.02 -16.05
C MET A 356 -5.51 -0.92 -16.75
N GLN A 357 -6.85 -1.07 -16.81
CA GLN A 357 -7.72 -0.06 -17.40
C GLN A 357 -7.65 1.28 -16.68
N GLN A 358 -7.63 1.28 -15.36
CA GLN A 358 -7.52 2.49 -14.55
C GLN A 358 -6.14 3.13 -14.64
N ALA A 359 -5.07 2.33 -14.62
CA ALA A 359 -3.72 2.84 -14.82
C ALA A 359 -3.62 3.61 -16.14
N LEU A 360 -4.17 3.06 -17.21
CA LEU A 360 -4.14 3.68 -18.55
C LEU A 360 -5.02 4.94 -18.66
N SER A 361 -5.95 5.18 -17.74
CA SER A 361 -6.86 6.34 -17.82
C SER A 361 -6.16 7.70 -17.60
N LEU A 362 -5.06 7.75 -16.86
CA LEU A 362 -4.26 8.96 -16.58
C LEU A 362 -2.94 9.02 -17.37
N LEU A 363 -2.64 8.00 -18.15
CA LEU A 363 -1.37 7.89 -18.86
C LEU A 363 -1.45 8.22 -20.38
N PRO A 364 -2.46 8.96 -20.92
CA PRO A 364 -2.49 9.24 -22.34
C PRO A 364 -1.26 10.05 -22.74
N LEU A 365 -0.50 9.49 -23.66
CA LEU A 365 0.60 10.13 -24.34
C LEU A 365 -0.03 10.92 -25.50
N GLY A 366 0.21 12.24 -25.58
CA GLY A 366 -0.15 13.01 -26.77
C GLY A 366 -1.00 14.27 -26.59
N GLN A 367 -1.54 14.60 -25.42
CA GLN A 367 -2.16 15.92 -25.20
C GLN A 367 -1.37 16.71 -24.15
N ARG A 368 -0.44 17.54 -24.64
CA ARG A 368 0.15 18.60 -23.81
C ARG A 368 -0.92 19.63 -23.50
N GLN A 369 -1.41 19.68 -22.27
CA GLN A 369 -2.07 20.92 -21.81
C GLN A 369 -0.99 21.99 -21.65
N PRO A 370 -1.26 23.24 -22.11
CA PRO A 370 -0.31 24.34 -21.91
C PRO A 370 -0.12 24.55 -20.41
N GLN A 371 1.13 24.56 -19.98
CA GLN A 371 1.53 24.83 -18.60
C GLN A 371 0.87 26.13 -18.11
N ARG A 372 0.22 26.06 -16.94
CA ARG A 372 -0.09 27.25 -16.17
C ARG A 372 1.24 27.94 -15.82
N GLU A 373 1.49 29.07 -16.45
CA GLU A 373 2.61 29.93 -16.11
C GLU A 373 2.63 30.14 -14.59
N ALA A 374 3.71 29.70 -13.97
CA ALA A 374 4.01 30.07 -12.61
C ALA A 374 4.33 31.56 -12.62
N SER A 375 3.36 32.37 -12.22
CA SER A 375 3.59 33.80 -11.93
C SER A 375 4.57 33.90 -10.77
N ALA A 376 5.85 33.96 -11.10
CA ALA A 376 6.91 34.39 -10.23
C ALA A 376 6.83 35.93 -10.19
N THR A 377 6.03 36.47 -9.29
CA THR A 377 6.18 37.84 -8.84
C THR A 377 6.67 37.79 -7.40
N TYR A 378 7.99 37.80 -7.27
CA TYR A 378 8.62 38.32 -6.05
C TYR A 378 8.69 39.84 -6.18
N SER A 379 7.97 40.53 -5.37
CA SER A 379 8.24 41.91 -4.91
C SER A 379 8.21 41.88 -3.37
#